data_0488df4f58276d2809ae6dc05640ef72
#
_entry.id   0488df4f58276d2809ae6dc05640ef72
#
_cell.length_a   1.000
_cell.length_b   1.000
_cell.length_c   1.000
_cell.angle_alpha   90.00
_cell.angle_beta   90.00
_cell.angle_gamma   90.00
#
_symmetry.space_group_name_H-M   'P 1'
#
loop_
_entity.id
_entity.type
_entity.pdbx_description
1 polymer ?
#
loop_
_entity_poly.entity_id
_entity_poly.type
_entity_poly.pdbx_seq_one_letter_code
_entity_poly.pdbx_strand_id
1 'polypeptide(L)'
;EILSNLKSFFLKKKLDQSYLLKSLESIQKINSIMNRMPEKCDPFIYYNRVRPYIFGWKNNPATPDGVIYEGVEQYAGEPQVFRGETGAQSSIVPALDALLGVTHSNDPLREYLDEMRLYMPKEHRDLLNELDEWSEKDRSKLDIDDESVNLINDLIKEVHIFRNKHLEYARVYIYEQSLTNNSNSNIVGTGGTPFMKYLDKHLQETVPSND
;
A
#
# COMPACT_ATOMS: atom_id res chain seq x y z
N GLU A 1 -1.00 13.61 -8.84
CA GLU A 1 -0.62 14.87 -8.16
C GLU A 1 0.46 14.63 -7.10
N ILE A 2 0.27 13.74 -6.11
CA ILE A 2 1.29 13.40 -5.09
C ILE A 2 2.61 12.99 -5.78
N LEU A 3 2.60 12.00 -6.66
CA LEU A 3 3.81 11.51 -7.34
C LEU A 3 4.49 12.58 -8.19
N SER A 4 3.73 13.48 -8.83
CA SER A 4 4.28 14.60 -9.59
C SER A 4 4.96 15.62 -8.69
N ASN A 5 4.36 15.91 -7.53
CA ASN A 5 4.92 16.81 -6.52
C ASN A 5 6.21 16.24 -5.93
N LEU A 6 6.21 14.93 -5.60
CA LEU A 6 7.39 14.21 -5.09
C LEU A 6 8.55 14.25 -6.10
N LYS A 7 8.27 13.99 -7.38
CA LYS A 7 9.31 14.05 -8.42
C LYS A 7 9.91 15.44 -8.56
N SER A 8 9.10 16.49 -8.50
CA SER A 8 9.58 17.88 -8.55
C SER A 8 10.41 18.26 -7.32
N PHE A 9 10.01 17.81 -6.14
CA PHE A 9 10.77 17.95 -4.89
C PHE A 9 12.17 17.30 -5.02
N PHE A 10 12.20 16.07 -5.52
CA PHE A 10 13.39 15.28 -5.68
C PHE A 10 14.44 15.95 -6.57
N LEU A 11 13.99 16.49 -7.72
CA LEU A 11 14.87 17.13 -8.69
C LEU A 11 15.52 18.42 -8.18
N LYS A 12 14.86 19.14 -7.27
CA LYS A 12 15.31 20.46 -6.78
C LYS A 12 16.27 20.38 -5.58
N LYS A 13 16.44 19.24 -4.94
CA LYS A 13 17.26 19.02 -3.73
C LYS A 13 17.00 20.02 -2.58
N LYS A 14 15.86 20.72 -2.63
CA LYS A 14 15.43 21.69 -1.62
C LYS A 14 14.00 21.41 -1.25
N LEU A 15 13.71 21.36 0.03
CA LEU A 15 12.37 21.21 0.55
C LEU A 15 11.59 22.48 0.21
N ASP A 16 10.58 22.33 -0.67
CA ASP A 16 9.66 23.38 -1.03
C ASP A 16 8.32 23.12 -0.34
N GLN A 17 7.99 23.94 0.64
CA GLN A 17 6.76 23.82 1.43
C GLN A 17 5.50 23.69 0.57
N SER A 18 5.49 24.32 -0.63
CA SER A 18 4.34 24.23 -1.54
C SER A 18 4.04 22.77 -1.98
N TYR A 19 5.06 21.91 -2.08
CA TYR A 19 4.87 20.49 -2.39
C TYR A 19 4.36 19.71 -1.19
N LEU A 20 4.85 20.01 0.02
CA LEU A 20 4.34 19.42 1.24
C LEU A 20 2.87 19.75 1.46
N LEU A 21 2.47 21.03 1.29
CA LEU A 21 1.08 21.46 1.39
C LEU A 21 0.18 20.74 0.37
N LYS A 22 0.59 20.67 -0.89
CA LYS A 22 -0.17 19.95 -1.93
C LYS A 22 -0.28 18.45 -1.65
N SER A 23 0.77 17.85 -1.07
CA SER A 23 0.75 16.44 -0.68
C SER A 23 -0.21 16.23 0.50
N LEU A 24 -0.21 17.15 1.48
CA LEU A 24 -1.14 17.14 2.61
C LEU A 24 -2.60 17.27 2.14
N GLU A 25 -2.91 18.22 1.28
CA GLU A 25 -4.25 18.36 0.68
C GLU A 25 -4.67 17.09 -0.08
N SER A 26 -3.73 16.46 -0.77
CA SER A 26 -4.02 15.26 -1.57
C SER A 26 -4.30 14.05 -0.69
N ILE A 27 -3.55 13.81 0.40
CA ILE A 27 -3.81 12.70 1.32
C ILE A 27 -5.10 12.92 2.11
N GLN A 28 -5.43 14.17 2.48
CA GLN A 28 -6.71 14.53 3.12
C GLN A 28 -7.89 14.24 2.18
N LYS A 29 -7.78 14.53 0.89
CA LYS A 29 -8.79 14.15 -0.11
C LYS A 29 -8.93 12.63 -0.21
N ILE A 30 -7.82 11.88 -0.21
CA ILE A 30 -7.83 10.41 -0.21
C ILE A 30 -8.57 9.89 1.03
N ASN A 31 -8.26 10.40 2.22
CA ASN A 31 -8.94 10.03 3.46
C ASN A 31 -10.44 10.34 3.43
N SER A 32 -10.81 11.50 2.88
CA SER A 32 -12.22 11.88 2.68
C SER A 32 -12.97 10.91 1.76
N ILE A 33 -12.36 10.52 0.64
CA ILE A 33 -12.94 9.55 -0.31
C ILE A 33 -13.05 8.18 0.35
N MET A 34 -12.02 7.75 1.07
CA MET A 34 -11.99 6.47 1.78
C MET A 34 -13.10 6.37 2.82
N ASN A 35 -13.39 7.46 3.56
CA ASN A 35 -14.51 7.51 4.50
C ASN A 35 -15.89 7.31 3.84
N ARG A 36 -16.00 7.58 2.55
CA ARG A 36 -17.24 7.40 1.77
C ARG A 36 -17.40 6.02 1.16
N MET A 37 -16.37 5.18 1.21
CA MET A 37 -16.42 3.83 0.62
C MET A 37 -17.62 2.99 1.12
N PRO A 38 -18.00 3.00 2.42
CA PRO A 38 -19.13 2.24 2.92
C PRO A 38 -20.51 2.69 2.38
N GLU A 39 -20.63 3.92 1.84
CA GLU A 39 -21.92 4.44 1.35
C GLU A 39 -22.54 3.56 0.25
N LYS A 40 -21.71 2.91 -0.55
CA LYS A 40 -22.13 2.11 -1.72
C LYS A 40 -21.48 0.73 -1.77
N CYS A 41 -20.77 0.33 -0.72
CA CYS A 41 -20.05 -0.94 -0.66
C CYS A 41 -20.53 -1.73 0.57
N ASP A 42 -21.43 -2.67 0.37
CA ASP A 42 -21.90 -3.58 1.42
C ASP A 42 -20.83 -4.64 1.71
N PRO A 43 -20.44 -4.88 2.99
CA PRO A 43 -19.39 -5.84 3.35
C PRO A 43 -19.68 -7.27 2.92
N PHE A 44 -20.93 -7.74 3.03
CA PHE A 44 -21.32 -9.09 2.63
C PHE A 44 -21.23 -9.25 1.10
N ILE A 45 -21.73 -8.27 0.34
CA ILE A 45 -21.65 -8.28 -1.13
C ILE A 45 -20.19 -8.24 -1.58
N TYR A 46 -19.38 -7.36 -0.98
CA TYR A 46 -17.95 -7.30 -1.28
C TYR A 46 -17.28 -8.66 -1.05
N TYR A 47 -17.43 -9.23 0.13
CA TYR A 47 -16.77 -10.47 0.50
C TYR A 47 -17.19 -11.66 -0.36
N ASN A 48 -18.50 -11.82 -0.61
CA ASN A 48 -19.04 -13.02 -1.24
C ASN A 48 -19.19 -12.89 -2.76
N ARG A 49 -19.30 -11.67 -3.31
CA ARG A 49 -19.64 -11.44 -4.72
C ARG A 49 -18.58 -10.71 -5.52
N VAL A 50 -17.71 -9.94 -4.87
CA VAL A 50 -16.64 -9.16 -5.53
C VAL A 50 -15.28 -9.80 -5.29
N ARG A 51 -14.93 -10.04 -4.02
CA ARG A 51 -13.63 -10.55 -3.61
C ARG A 51 -13.18 -11.83 -4.31
N PRO A 52 -14.03 -12.84 -4.58
CA PRO A 52 -13.61 -14.05 -5.31
C PRO A 52 -13.04 -13.78 -6.70
N TYR A 53 -13.48 -12.72 -7.37
CA TYR A 53 -13.05 -12.38 -8.74
C TYR A 53 -11.75 -11.59 -8.80
N ILE A 54 -11.30 -11.02 -7.68
CA ILE A 54 -10.03 -10.28 -7.57
C ILE A 54 -8.97 -11.08 -6.81
N PHE A 55 -9.29 -12.30 -6.40
CA PHE A 55 -8.35 -13.20 -5.73
C PHE A 55 -7.37 -13.79 -6.77
N GLY A 56 -6.08 -13.87 -6.40
CA GLY A 56 -5.06 -14.46 -7.26
C GLY A 56 -5.00 -15.98 -7.20
N TRP A 57 -4.08 -16.53 -7.98
CA TRP A 57 -3.82 -17.96 -8.04
C TRP A 57 -2.77 -18.40 -7.00
N LYS A 58 -1.82 -17.51 -6.67
CA LYS A 58 -0.77 -17.82 -5.69
C LYS A 58 -1.35 -18.01 -4.29
N ASN A 59 -1.03 -19.14 -3.68
CA ASN A 59 -1.57 -19.55 -2.37
C ASN A 59 -3.11 -19.69 -2.35
N ASN A 60 -3.71 -19.98 -3.49
CA ASN A 60 -5.15 -20.20 -3.61
C ASN A 60 -5.46 -21.72 -3.55
N PRO A 61 -6.18 -22.18 -2.50
CA PRO A 61 -6.49 -23.62 -2.36
C PRO A 61 -7.32 -24.20 -3.52
N ALA A 62 -8.06 -23.37 -4.25
CA ALA A 62 -8.86 -23.80 -5.41
C ALA A 62 -8.00 -24.04 -6.66
N THR A 63 -6.79 -23.49 -6.71
CA THR A 63 -5.87 -23.61 -7.85
C THR A 63 -4.44 -23.81 -7.35
N PRO A 64 -4.14 -24.92 -6.65
CA PRO A 64 -2.84 -25.11 -5.98
C PRO A 64 -1.67 -25.11 -6.97
N ASP A 65 -1.91 -25.59 -8.18
CA ASP A 65 -0.90 -25.67 -9.26
C ASP A 65 -0.92 -24.44 -10.19
N GLY A 66 -1.76 -23.43 -9.90
CA GLY A 66 -1.94 -22.25 -10.76
C GLY A 66 -2.98 -22.47 -11.87
N VAL A 67 -2.99 -21.58 -12.84
CA VAL A 67 -3.95 -21.56 -13.97
C VAL A 67 -3.21 -21.47 -15.30
N ILE A 68 -3.62 -22.29 -16.27
CA ILE A 68 -3.11 -22.26 -17.64
C ILE A 68 -3.86 -21.19 -18.43
N TYR A 69 -3.12 -20.30 -19.07
CA TYR A 69 -3.66 -19.27 -19.96
C TYR A 69 -3.54 -19.77 -21.40
N GLU A 70 -4.60 -20.37 -21.91
CA GLU A 70 -4.63 -20.88 -23.29
C GLU A 70 -4.45 -19.75 -24.32
N GLY A 71 -3.66 -20.01 -25.34
CA GLY A 71 -3.37 -19.05 -26.43
C GLY A 71 -2.36 -17.95 -26.07
N VAL A 72 -1.76 -17.98 -24.87
CA VAL A 72 -0.69 -17.05 -24.48
C VAL A 72 0.65 -17.74 -24.67
N GLU A 73 1.28 -17.53 -25.84
CA GLU A 73 2.51 -18.21 -26.25
C GLU A 73 3.67 -18.02 -25.28
N GLN A 74 3.76 -16.84 -24.64
CA GLN A 74 4.83 -16.54 -23.67
C GLN A 74 4.86 -17.47 -22.45
N TYR A 75 3.74 -18.12 -22.12
CA TYR A 75 3.64 -19.06 -21.00
C TYR A 75 3.85 -20.52 -21.43
N ALA A 76 3.98 -20.79 -22.73
CA ALA A 76 4.24 -22.12 -23.29
C ALA A 76 3.33 -23.24 -22.75
N GLY A 77 2.10 -22.91 -22.35
CA GLY A 77 1.15 -23.82 -21.72
C GLY A 77 1.44 -24.15 -20.23
N GLU A 78 2.43 -23.52 -19.62
CA GLU A 78 2.76 -23.73 -18.23
C GLU A 78 1.80 -22.98 -17.28
N PRO A 79 1.41 -23.58 -16.15
CA PRO A 79 0.56 -22.92 -15.17
C PRO A 79 1.20 -21.66 -14.59
N GLN A 80 0.41 -20.63 -14.41
CA GLN A 80 0.83 -19.36 -13.82
C GLN A 80 0.21 -19.18 -12.42
N VAL A 81 1.01 -18.68 -11.48
CA VAL A 81 0.63 -18.48 -10.07
C VAL A 81 0.68 -16.98 -9.69
N PHE A 82 -0.06 -16.16 -10.40
CA PHE A 82 -0.10 -14.72 -10.16
C PHE A 82 -0.78 -14.36 -8.84
N ARG A 83 -0.34 -13.25 -8.23
CA ARG A 83 -1.03 -12.60 -7.12
C ARG A 83 -2.31 -11.93 -7.60
N GLY A 84 -3.31 -11.85 -6.70
CA GLY A 84 -4.53 -11.10 -6.95
C GLY A 84 -4.33 -9.59 -6.78
N GLU A 85 -5.36 -8.84 -7.13
CA GLU A 85 -5.44 -7.39 -6.96
C GLU A 85 -5.32 -7.01 -5.48
N THR A 86 -4.40 -6.10 -5.16
CA THR A 86 -4.17 -5.63 -3.80
C THR A 86 -3.65 -4.19 -3.78
N GLY A 87 -4.00 -3.43 -2.73
CA GLY A 87 -3.48 -2.09 -2.50
C GLY A 87 -1.95 -2.02 -2.37
N ALA A 88 -1.30 -3.13 -2.03
CA ALA A 88 0.15 -3.24 -1.97
C ALA A 88 0.84 -3.10 -3.34
N GLN A 89 0.10 -3.19 -4.45
CA GLN A 89 0.57 -2.92 -5.81
C GLN A 89 0.51 -1.44 -6.19
N SER A 90 0.04 -0.56 -5.28
CA SER A 90 0.04 0.89 -5.46
C SER A 90 1.36 1.49 -4.98
N SER A 91 1.93 2.39 -5.78
CA SER A 91 3.16 3.12 -5.45
C SER A 91 2.96 4.32 -4.51
N ILE A 92 1.71 4.71 -4.21
CA ILE A 92 1.42 5.95 -3.47
C ILE A 92 1.94 5.88 -2.03
N VAL A 93 1.57 4.83 -1.30
CA VAL A 93 1.96 4.68 0.11
C VAL A 93 3.47 4.47 0.26
N PRO A 94 4.14 3.59 -0.49
CA PRO A 94 5.60 3.47 -0.43
C PRO A 94 6.34 4.77 -0.78
N ALA A 95 5.82 5.57 -1.71
CA ALA A 95 6.42 6.87 -2.04
C ALA A 95 6.29 7.87 -0.89
N LEU A 96 5.17 7.88 -0.19
CA LEU A 96 4.99 8.70 1.02
C LEU A 96 5.91 8.22 2.15
N ASP A 97 6.02 6.92 2.37
CA ASP A 97 6.92 6.36 3.40
C ASP A 97 8.37 6.80 3.15
N ALA A 98 8.86 6.67 1.92
CA ALA A 98 10.21 7.11 1.56
C ALA A 98 10.42 8.62 1.77
N LEU A 99 9.44 9.45 1.36
CA LEU A 99 9.49 10.90 1.58
C LEU A 99 9.53 11.26 3.07
N LEU A 100 8.66 10.64 3.86
CA LEU A 100 8.49 10.94 5.28
C LEU A 100 9.55 10.27 6.16
N GLY A 101 10.33 9.35 5.60
CA GLY A 101 11.33 8.56 6.32
C GLY A 101 10.70 7.50 7.24
N VAL A 102 9.49 7.07 6.92
CA VAL A 102 8.86 5.93 7.60
C VAL A 102 9.58 4.66 7.16
N THR A 103 10.13 3.94 8.11
CA THR A 103 10.87 2.69 7.85
C THR A 103 10.13 1.50 8.42
N HIS A 104 10.19 0.37 7.71
CA HIS A 104 9.59 -0.88 8.16
C HIS A 104 10.67 -1.92 8.42
N SER A 105 10.43 -2.76 9.43
CA SER A 105 11.36 -3.83 9.79
C SER A 105 11.54 -4.80 8.63
N ASN A 106 12.73 -5.40 8.55
CA ASN A 106 13.00 -6.46 7.58
C ASN A 106 12.37 -7.79 8.06
N ASP A 107 11.24 -8.18 7.48
CA ASP A 107 10.45 -9.34 7.84
C ASP A 107 9.67 -9.89 6.62
N PRO A 108 8.90 -10.98 6.76
CA PRO A 108 8.12 -11.57 5.65
C PRO A 108 7.13 -10.61 5.00
N LEU A 109 6.69 -9.55 5.69
CA LEU A 109 5.88 -8.51 5.07
C LEU A 109 6.71 -7.69 4.08
N ARG A 110 7.94 -7.32 4.43
CA ARG A 110 8.83 -6.59 3.52
C ARG A 110 9.07 -7.40 2.25
N GLU A 111 9.36 -8.69 2.36
CA GLU A 111 9.52 -9.58 1.20
C GLU A 111 8.26 -9.58 0.31
N TYR A 112 7.08 -9.63 0.91
CA TYR A 112 5.82 -9.55 0.19
C TYR A 112 5.65 -8.20 -0.53
N LEU A 113 5.95 -7.08 0.13
CA LEU A 113 5.85 -5.75 -0.49
C LEU A 113 6.84 -5.59 -1.65
N ASP A 114 8.03 -6.13 -1.53
CA ASP A 114 9.02 -6.14 -2.61
C ASP A 114 8.55 -7.00 -3.80
N GLU A 115 7.89 -8.14 -3.54
CA GLU A 115 7.21 -8.91 -4.59
C GLU A 115 6.09 -8.09 -5.25
N MET A 116 5.30 -7.34 -4.48
CA MET A 116 4.21 -6.51 -5.02
C MET A 116 4.71 -5.37 -5.91
N ARG A 117 5.93 -4.88 -5.69
CA ARG A 117 6.55 -3.89 -6.58
C ARG A 117 6.69 -4.42 -8.02
N LEU A 118 6.87 -5.71 -8.22
CA LEU A 118 7.00 -6.32 -9.56
C LEU A 118 5.70 -6.20 -10.39
N TYR A 119 4.56 -6.04 -9.73
CA TYR A 119 3.25 -5.84 -10.35
C TYR A 119 2.94 -4.35 -10.66
N MET A 120 3.80 -3.43 -10.23
CA MET A 120 3.64 -2.00 -10.55
C MET A 120 4.15 -1.69 -11.96
N PRO A 121 3.63 -0.62 -12.62
CA PRO A 121 4.23 -0.10 -13.85
C PRO A 121 5.71 0.20 -13.68
N LYS A 122 6.48 0.03 -14.75
CA LYS A 122 7.94 0.22 -14.70
C LYS A 122 8.35 1.59 -14.17
N GLU A 123 7.69 2.64 -14.64
CA GLU A 123 7.97 4.03 -14.27
C GLU A 123 7.71 4.28 -12.77
N HIS A 124 6.73 3.58 -12.17
CA HIS A 124 6.45 3.65 -10.74
C HIS A 124 7.54 2.95 -9.92
N ARG A 125 8.02 1.79 -10.40
CA ARG A 125 9.14 1.08 -9.75
C ARG A 125 10.43 1.89 -9.79
N ASP A 126 10.73 2.48 -10.94
CA ASP A 126 11.92 3.31 -11.11
C ASP A 126 11.87 4.52 -10.16
N LEU A 127 10.71 5.19 -10.06
CA LEU A 127 10.51 6.29 -9.11
C LEU A 127 10.68 5.85 -7.65
N LEU A 128 10.14 4.69 -7.26
CA LEU A 128 10.28 4.19 -5.90
C LEU A 128 11.74 3.88 -5.55
N ASN A 129 12.49 3.30 -6.50
CA ASN A 129 13.92 3.03 -6.29
C ASN A 129 14.71 4.34 -6.11
N GLU A 130 14.43 5.37 -6.92
CA GLU A 130 15.04 6.70 -6.76
C GLU A 130 14.70 7.33 -5.41
N LEU A 131 13.44 7.20 -4.96
CA LEU A 131 12.99 7.74 -3.65
C LEU A 131 13.63 7.01 -2.48
N ASP A 132 13.72 5.69 -2.53
CA ASP A 132 14.37 4.89 -1.49
C ASP A 132 15.87 5.27 -1.37
N GLU A 133 16.58 5.34 -2.50
CA GLU A 133 17.99 5.78 -2.53
C GLU A 133 18.18 7.18 -1.93
N TRP A 134 17.31 8.10 -2.29
CA TRP A 134 17.36 9.46 -1.76
C TRP A 134 17.06 9.48 -0.26
N SER A 135 16.04 8.76 0.18
CA SER A 135 15.67 8.69 1.59
C SER A 135 16.83 8.19 2.46
N GLU A 136 17.54 7.18 1.98
CA GLU A 136 18.70 6.62 2.70
C GLU A 136 19.91 7.55 2.72
N LYS A 137 20.20 8.25 1.59
CA LYS A 137 21.48 8.97 1.41
C LYS A 137 21.39 10.46 1.70
N ASP A 138 20.28 11.09 1.39
CA ASP A 138 20.19 12.56 1.29
C ASP A 138 19.12 13.19 2.17
N ARG A 139 18.11 12.43 2.63
CA ARG A 139 17.03 12.97 3.47
C ARG A 139 17.57 13.62 4.75
N SER A 140 18.48 13.00 5.44
CA SER A 140 19.09 13.51 6.68
C SER A 140 19.97 14.75 6.49
N LYS A 141 20.29 15.11 5.24
CA LYS A 141 21.11 16.29 4.88
C LYS A 141 20.25 17.50 4.54
N LEU A 142 18.91 17.35 4.56
CA LEU A 142 18.03 18.48 4.29
C LEU A 142 18.08 19.48 5.45
N ASP A 143 18.22 20.74 5.11
CA ASP A 143 17.98 21.83 6.04
C ASP A 143 16.46 22.09 6.06
N ILE A 144 15.83 21.74 7.18
CA ILE A 144 14.38 21.75 7.35
C ILE A 144 14.02 22.76 8.41
N ASP A 145 13.25 23.79 8.06
CA ASP A 145 12.73 24.77 9.00
C ASP A 145 11.53 24.20 9.82
N ASP A 146 11.21 24.85 10.93
CA ASP A 146 10.15 24.42 11.86
C ASP A 146 8.79 24.30 11.18
N GLU A 147 8.48 25.13 10.20
CA GLU A 147 7.23 25.07 9.46
C GLU A 147 7.16 23.81 8.59
N SER A 148 8.23 23.46 7.92
CA SER A 148 8.36 22.22 7.14
C SER A 148 8.30 20.98 8.03
N VAL A 149 8.89 21.01 9.23
CA VAL A 149 8.78 19.95 10.24
C VAL A 149 7.32 19.74 10.62
N ASN A 150 6.57 20.81 10.87
CA ASN A 150 5.14 20.71 11.19
C ASN A 150 4.34 20.11 10.06
N LEU A 151 4.59 20.50 8.81
CA LEU A 151 3.93 19.92 7.64
C LEU A 151 4.24 18.44 7.44
N ILE A 152 5.48 18.03 7.67
CA ILE A 152 5.88 16.61 7.63
C ILE A 152 5.13 15.82 8.71
N ASN A 153 5.06 16.34 9.93
CA ASN A 153 4.33 15.69 11.02
C ASN A 153 2.82 15.58 10.71
N ASP A 154 2.23 16.59 10.09
CA ASP A 154 0.83 16.54 9.67
C ASP A 154 0.61 15.52 8.54
N LEU A 155 1.55 15.41 7.59
CA LEU A 155 1.53 14.34 6.58
C LEU A 155 1.59 12.94 7.21
N ILE A 156 2.48 12.72 8.18
CA ILE A 156 2.60 11.43 8.89
C ILE A 156 1.28 11.10 9.61
N LYS A 157 0.64 12.09 10.26
CA LYS A 157 -0.68 11.90 10.90
C LYS A 157 -1.74 11.48 9.87
N GLU A 158 -1.78 12.10 8.70
CA GLU A 158 -2.74 11.75 7.65
C GLU A 158 -2.49 10.34 7.07
N VAL A 159 -1.23 9.94 6.91
CA VAL A 159 -0.88 8.56 6.52
C VAL A 159 -1.29 7.56 7.61
N HIS A 160 -1.11 7.92 8.89
CA HIS A 160 -1.58 7.09 10.00
C HIS A 160 -3.11 6.94 9.99
N ILE A 161 -3.86 8.04 9.76
CA ILE A 161 -5.33 8.01 9.61
C ILE A 161 -5.74 7.08 8.48
N PHE A 162 -5.08 7.17 7.32
CA PHE A 162 -5.31 6.27 6.18
C PHE A 162 -5.10 4.81 6.55
N ARG A 163 -3.98 4.47 7.19
CA ARG A 163 -3.66 3.09 7.61
C ARG A 163 -4.64 2.55 8.64
N ASN A 164 -5.04 3.38 9.62
CA ASN A 164 -6.03 2.99 10.61
C ASN A 164 -7.39 2.69 9.97
N LYS A 165 -7.83 3.53 9.03
CA LYS A 165 -9.08 3.30 8.28
C LYS A 165 -9.00 2.04 7.42
N HIS A 166 -7.86 1.80 6.78
CA HIS A 166 -7.62 0.59 6.00
C HIS A 166 -7.68 -0.67 6.88
N LEU A 167 -7.08 -0.65 8.07
CA LEU A 167 -7.16 -1.73 9.05
C LEU A 167 -8.61 -1.99 9.50
N GLU A 168 -9.37 -0.93 9.79
CA GLU A 168 -10.80 -1.02 10.13
C GLU A 168 -11.60 -1.71 9.00
N TYR A 169 -11.38 -1.30 7.75
CA TYR A 169 -12.07 -1.91 6.60
C TYR A 169 -11.63 -3.35 6.37
N ALA A 170 -10.37 -3.67 6.51
CA ALA A 170 -9.90 -5.05 6.43
C ALA A 170 -10.58 -5.94 7.49
N ARG A 171 -10.81 -5.41 8.70
CA ARG A 171 -11.56 -6.10 9.75
C ARG A 171 -13.02 -6.32 9.36
N VAL A 172 -13.73 -5.25 8.97
CA VAL A 172 -15.17 -5.29 8.70
C VAL A 172 -15.51 -6.05 7.41
N TYR A 173 -14.75 -5.80 6.33
CA TYR A 173 -15.05 -6.31 5.00
C TYR A 173 -14.46 -7.71 4.72
N ILE A 174 -13.48 -8.15 5.51
CA ILE A 174 -12.83 -9.44 5.28
C ILE A 174 -12.88 -10.32 6.53
N TYR A 175 -12.29 -9.88 7.64
CA TYR A 175 -12.17 -10.71 8.83
C TYR A 175 -13.54 -11.11 9.42
N GLU A 176 -14.41 -10.15 9.71
CA GLU A 176 -15.74 -10.41 10.28
C GLU A 176 -16.63 -11.22 9.33
N GLN A 177 -16.54 -10.98 8.02
CA GLN A 177 -17.29 -11.74 7.03
C GLN A 177 -16.82 -13.20 6.93
N SER A 178 -15.53 -13.47 7.13
CA SER A 178 -15.00 -14.83 7.14
C SER A 178 -15.53 -15.66 8.31
N LEU A 179 -15.79 -15.05 9.46
CA LEU A 179 -16.32 -15.71 10.65
C LEU A 179 -17.77 -16.18 10.45
N THR A 180 -18.58 -15.43 9.71
CA THR A 180 -19.99 -15.75 9.46
C THR A 180 -20.17 -16.92 8.50
N ASN A 181 -19.20 -17.18 7.63
CA ASN A 181 -19.32 -18.18 6.56
C ASN A 181 -18.78 -19.57 6.94
N ASN A 182 -18.40 -19.82 8.21
CA ASN A 182 -17.79 -21.09 8.67
C ASN A 182 -16.60 -21.55 7.78
N SER A 183 -16.03 -20.66 7.01
CA SER A 183 -14.86 -20.99 6.20
C SER A 183 -13.63 -20.95 7.12
N ASN A 184 -13.26 -22.12 7.63
CA ASN A 184 -12.00 -22.38 8.38
C ASN A 184 -10.74 -22.22 7.50
N SER A 185 -10.85 -21.55 6.38
CA SER A 185 -9.68 -21.24 5.55
C SER A 185 -8.89 -20.09 6.17
N ASN A 186 -7.59 -20.21 6.18
CA ASN A 186 -6.66 -19.16 6.58
C ASN A 186 -7.12 -17.82 6.02
N ILE A 187 -7.41 -16.85 6.91
CA ILE A 187 -7.90 -15.53 6.52
C ILE A 187 -6.73 -14.78 5.88
N VAL A 188 -6.69 -14.83 4.56
CA VAL A 188 -5.64 -14.20 3.76
C VAL A 188 -6.23 -13.07 2.89
N GLY A 189 -5.42 -12.06 2.60
CA GLY A 189 -5.76 -11.03 1.64
C GLY A 189 -5.87 -11.59 0.21
N THR A 190 -6.41 -10.81 -0.73
CA THR A 190 -6.49 -11.20 -2.15
C THR A 190 -5.13 -11.49 -2.77
N GLY A 191 -4.06 -10.93 -2.21
CA GLY A 191 -2.67 -11.26 -2.53
C GLY A 191 -2.13 -12.52 -1.86
N GLY A 192 -2.93 -13.25 -1.03
CA GLY A 192 -2.55 -14.50 -0.39
C GLY A 192 -1.70 -14.36 0.88
N THR A 193 -1.84 -13.25 1.64
CA THR A 193 -1.07 -12.97 2.87
C THR A 193 -1.95 -12.85 4.10
N PRO A 194 -1.45 -13.21 5.32
CA PRO A 194 -2.13 -12.98 6.60
C PRO A 194 -2.08 -11.49 6.98
N PHE A 195 -2.89 -10.69 6.33
CA PHE A 195 -2.82 -9.22 6.30
C PHE A 195 -3.09 -8.51 7.64
N MET A 196 -3.97 -9.02 8.51
CA MET A 196 -4.37 -8.30 9.73
C MET A 196 -3.19 -7.93 10.63
N LYS A 197 -2.31 -8.89 10.92
CA LYS A 197 -1.11 -8.67 11.73
C LYS A 197 -0.17 -7.63 11.10
N TYR A 198 -0.09 -7.64 9.79
CA TYR A 198 0.81 -6.76 9.05
C TYR A 198 0.29 -5.34 8.93
N LEU A 199 -1.03 -5.17 8.76
CA LEU A 199 -1.64 -3.83 8.74
C LEU A 199 -1.51 -3.13 10.09
N ASP A 200 -1.72 -3.87 11.21
CA ASP A 200 -1.52 -3.34 12.56
C ASP A 200 -0.06 -2.91 12.78
N LYS A 201 0.91 -3.74 12.39
CA LYS A 201 2.33 -3.41 12.49
C LYS A 201 2.69 -2.15 11.71
N HIS A 202 2.25 -2.03 10.45
CA HIS A 202 2.50 -0.84 9.64
C HIS A 202 1.87 0.42 10.23
N LEU A 203 0.71 0.28 10.86
CA LEU A 203 0.06 1.38 11.57
C LEU A 203 0.93 1.85 12.74
N GLN A 204 1.45 0.92 13.54
CA GLN A 204 2.32 1.23 14.70
C GLN A 204 3.67 1.83 14.30
N GLU A 205 4.23 1.43 13.15
CA GLU A 205 5.48 1.97 12.61
C GLU A 205 5.30 3.37 11.98
N THR A 206 4.06 3.82 11.76
CA THR A 206 3.74 5.15 11.19
C THR A 206 3.51 6.16 12.31
N VAL A 207 4.57 6.59 12.95
CA VAL A 207 4.54 7.59 14.03
C VAL A 207 5.48 8.75 13.71
N PRO A 208 5.16 9.99 14.12
CA PRO A 208 6.08 11.11 14.02
C PRO A 208 7.37 10.80 14.76
N SER A 209 8.51 11.18 14.18
CA SER A 209 9.79 11.12 14.90
C SER A 209 9.72 12.07 16.13
N ASN A 210 10.01 11.54 17.31
CA ASN A 210 10.07 12.32 18.55
C ASN A 210 11.44 13.00 18.74
N ASP A 211 12.16 13.31 17.66
CA ASP A 211 13.48 13.95 17.70
C ASP A 211 13.40 15.41 17.22
#